data_d096ddcbd8c1a418ee7699ce19f52511
#
_entry.id   d096ddcbd8c1a418ee7699ce19f52511
#
_cell.length_a   1.000
_cell.length_b   1.000
_cell.length_c   1.000
_cell.angle_alpha   90.00
_cell.angle_beta   90.00
_cell.angle_gamma   90.00
#
_symmetry.space_group_name_H-M   'P 1'
#
loop_
_entity.id
_entity.type
_entity.pdbx_description
1 polymer ?
#
loop_
_entity_poly.entity_id
_entity_poly.type
_entity_poly.pdbx_seq_one_letter_code
_entity_poly.pdbx_strand_id
1 'polypeptide(L)'
;MMLPGAIWQRELVEFAQRRRALAVKLAFPLVFAMPLVGAAPPVYAAITLTMLIAIIGALGAGAVLSRERLSGLSLRYRTLPVTPGRLLIERLSASAAIDLLQVTPVLLLIALRHPSEFAWWPALLLSTAAVLLIGNLMGALASTLSESPGEVMLYVFIALLPLLYLSGVFTPFAQPVLLVVSRLLPFSYLHESLLGVLGGHPNLMPWEAMLGGFGFLVGAVGLTGRLGRRVLELD
;
A
#
# COMPACT_ATOMS: atom_id res chain seq x y z
N MET A 1 4.63 22.65 21.17
CA MET A 1 4.31 21.25 21.49
C MET A 1 3.34 20.75 20.42
N MET A 2 3.79 19.98 19.41
CA MET A 2 2.89 19.39 18.42
C MET A 2 2.09 18.30 19.11
N LEU A 3 0.75 18.44 19.13
CA LEU A 3 -0.17 17.44 19.64
C LEU A 3 -0.06 16.14 18.82
N PRO A 4 -0.18 14.95 19.43
CA PRO A 4 -0.33 13.71 18.70
C PRO A 4 -1.56 13.86 17.78
N GLY A 5 -1.37 13.68 16.49
CA GLY A 5 -2.39 13.95 15.47
C GLY A 5 -2.08 15.17 14.58
N ALA A 6 -1.16 16.04 14.96
CA ALA A 6 -0.81 17.21 14.13
C ALA A 6 -0.23 16.83 12.78
N ILE A 7 0.46 15.69 12.68
CA ILE A 7 1.01 15.16 11.41
C ILE A 7 -0.14 14.73 10.51
N TRP A 8 -1.09 13.96 11.01
CA TRP A 8 -2.28 13.53 10.28
C TRP A 8 -3.10 14.72 9.76
N GLN A 9 -3.34 15.71 10.63
CA GLN A 9 -4.09 16.91 10.26
C GLN A 9 -3.35 17.70 9.17
N ARG A 10 -2.05 17.87 9.30
CA ARG A 10 -1.23 18.57 8.32
C ARG A 10 -1.27 17.86 6.96
N GLU A 11 -1.02 16.56 6.92
CA GLU A 11 -1.02 15.77 5.69
C GLU A 11 -2.39 15.81 4.98
N LEU A 12 -3.48 15.65 5.74
CA LEU A 12 -4.84 15.71 5.19
C LEU A 12 -5.20 17.12 4.69
N VAL A 13 -4.84 18.17 5.42
CA VAL A 13 -5.09 19.56 5.00
C VAL A 13 -4.27 19.89 3.76
N GLU A 14 -2.99 19.54 3.73
CA GLU A 14 -2.13 19.76 2.57
C GLU A 14 -2.64 19.00 1.34
N PHE A 15 -3.10 17.76 1.52
CA PHE A 15 -3.70 16.96 0.47
C PHE A 15 -5.00 17.61 -0.05
N ALA A 16 -5.89 18.06 0.85
CA ALA A 16 -7.17 18.69 0.50
C ALA A 16 -7.01 20.05 -0.20
N GLN A 17 -6.00 20.84 0.19
CA GLN A 17 -5.74 22.15 -0.40
C GLN A 17 -5.26 22.07 -1.86
N ARG A 18 -4.60 21.00 -2.26
CA ARG A 18 -4.10 20.77 -3.63
C ARG A 18 -5.18 20.18 -4.54
N ARG A 19 -6.30 20.88 -4.77
CA ARG A 19 -7.48 20.36 -5.50
C ARG A 19 -7.16 19.68 -6.83
N ARG A 20 -6.23 20.23 -7.63
CA ARG A 20 -5.83 19.62 -8.92
C ARG A 20 -5.10 18.29 -8.72
N ALA A 21 -4.16 18.25 -7.78
CA ALA A 21 -3.44 17.02 -7.45
C ALA A 21 -4.37 15.96 -6.86
N LEU A 22 -5.32 16.37 -6.01
CA LEU A 22 -6.37 15.51 -5.49
C LEU A 22 -7.20 14.89 -6.62
N ALA A 23 -7.71 15.72 -7.53
CA ALA A 23 -8.53 15.27 -8.65
C ALA A 23 -7.77 14.26 -9.53
N VAL A 24 -6.51 14.52 -9.86
CA VAL A 24 -5.68 13.60 -10.64
C VAL A 24 -5.40 12.30 -9.86
N LYS A 25 -5.08 12.38 -8.58
CA LYS A 25 -4.83 11.21 -7.74
C LYS A 25 -6.06 10.30 -7.62
N LEU A 26 -7.27 10.85 -7.51
CA LEU A 26 -8.52 10.08 -7.45
C LEU A 26 -8.96 9.57 -8.83
N ALA A 27 -8.80 10.39 -9.87
CA ALA A 27 -9.23 10.04 -11.22
C ALA A 27 -8.33 8.96 -11.86
N PHE A 28 -7.02 9.01 -11.64
CA PHE A 28 -6.08 8.10 -12.28
C PHE A 28 -6.39 6.62 -11.99
N PRO A 29 -6.51 6.16 -10.72
CA PRO A 29 -6.84 4.77 -10.44
C PRO A 29 -8.21 4.38 -10.97
N LEU A 30 -9.20 5.29 -10.91
CA LEU A 30 -10.55 5.04 -11.38
C LEU A 30 -10.60 4.85 -12.89
N VAL A 31 -10.00 5.75 -13.67
CA VAL A 31 -9.94 5.65 -15.13
C VAL A 31 -9.23 4.38 -15.56
N PHE A 32 -8.16 4.01 -14.86
CA PHE A 32 -7.42 2.79 -15.13
C PHE A 32 -8.21 1.52 -14.78
N ALA A 33 -8.96 1.53 -13.66
CA ALA A 33 -9.74 0.39 -13.20
C ALA A 33 -11.05 0.18 -13.97
N MET A 34 -11.63 1.24 -14.55
CA MET A 34 -12.94 1.20 -15.19
C MET A 34 -13.07 0.12 -16.28
N PRO A 35 -12.15 0.01 -17.26
CA PRO A 35 -12.22 -1.05 -18.28
C PRO A 35 -11.96 -2.43 -17.68
N LEU A 36 -11.14 -2.53 -16.64
CA LEU A 36 -10.79 -3.80 -15.99
C LEU A 36 -11.98 -4.39 -15.24
N VAL A 37 -12.64 -3.59 -14.41
CA VAL A 37 -13.82 -4.04 -13.64
C VAL A 37 -15.04 -4.25 -14.54
N GLY A 38 -15.13 -3.52 -15.67
CA GLY A 38 -16.28 -3.57 -16.58
C GLY A 38 -16.24 -4.66 -17.64
N ALA A 39 -15.06 -5.04 -18.14
CA ALA A 39 -14.93 -5.86 -19.34
C ALA A 39 -13.84 -6.94 -19.29
N ALA A 40 -12.86 -6.86 -18.35
CA ALA A 40 -11.80 -7.84 -18.31
C ALA A 40 -12.22 -9.11 -17.52
N PRO A 41 -11.66 -10.28 -17.87
CA PRO A 41 -11.80 -11.48 -17.04
C PRO A 41 -11.31 -11.22 -15.61
N PRO A 42 -11.95 -11.80 -14.55
CA PRO A 42 -11.64 -11.55 -13.14
C PRO A 42 -10.15 -11.70 -12.80
N VAL A 43 -9.48 -12.67 -13.38
CA VAL A 43 -8.04 -12.93 -13.15
C VAL A 43 -7.18 -11.75 -13.60
N TYR A 44 -7.37 -11.23 -14.81
CA TYR A 44 -6.59 -10.10 -15.31
C TYR A 44 -6.91 -8.80 -14.58
N ALA A 45 -8.18 -8.61 -14.21
CA ALA A 45 -8.58 -7.47 -13.40
C ALA A 45 -7.92 -7.54 -12.01
N ALA A 46 -7.94 -8.70 -11.35
CA ALA A 46 -7.30 -8.90 -10.05
C ALA A 46 -5.78 -8.68 -10.10
N ILE A 47 -5.07 -9.23 -11.10
CA ILE A 47 -3.63 -9.01 -11.31
C ILE A 47 -3.33 -7.52 -11.40
N THR A 48 -4.03 -6.83 -12.31
CA THR A 48 -3.73 -5.43 -12.63
C THR A 48 -4.09 -4.50 -11.49
N LEU A 49 -5.20 -4.75 -10.79
CA LEU A 49 -5.59 -3.98 -9.60
C LEU A 49 -4.65 -4.22 -8.42
N THR A 50 -4.16 -5.46 -8.23
CA THR A 50 -3.14 -5.76 -7.21
C THR A 50 -1.86 -4.97 -7.48
N MET A 51 -1.38 -4.96 -8.73
CA MET A 51 -0.22 -4.16 -9.14
C MET A 51 -0.45 -2.66 -8.92
N LEU A 52 -1.60 -2.13 -9.33
CA LEU A 52 -1.95 -0.73 -9.18
C LEU A 52 -1.92 -0.30 -7.70
N ILE A 53 -2.57 -1.06 -6.82
CA ILE A 53 -2.62 -0.78 -5.38
C ILE A 53 -1.22 -0.87 -4.76
N ALA A 54 -0.44 -1.89 -5.13
CA ALA A 54 0.92 -2.08 -4.64
C ALA A 54 1.85 -0.92 -5.05
N ILE A 55 1.75 -0.46 -6.30
CA ILE A 55 2.51 0.69 -6.81
C ILE A 55 2.11 1.98 -6.10
N ILE A 56 0.80 2.23 -5.91
CA ILE A 56 0.31 3.41 -5.20
C ILE A 56 0.91 3.46 -3.79
N GLY A 57 0.81 2.36 -3.02
CA GLY A 57 1.37 2.29 -1.68
C GLY A 57 2.89 2.46 -1.66
N ALA A 58 3.60 1.83 -2.58
CA ALA A 58 5.07 1.84 -2.56
C ALA A 58 5.68 3.19 -2.98
N LEU A 59 5.01 3.95 -3.85
CA LEU A 59 5.49 5.26 -4.29
C LEU A 59 5.04 6.41 -3.38
N GLY A 60 3.94 6.25 -2.63
CA GLY A 60 3.32 7.30 -1.83
C GLY A 60 4.29 7.97 -0.86
N ALA A 61 4.71 7.26 0.18
CA ALA A 61 5.62 7.78 1.19
C ALA A 61 7.06 7.96 0.70
N GLY A 62 7.53 7.08 -0.20
CA GLY A 62 8.92 7.07 -0.64
C GLY A 62 9.36 8.39 -1.30
N ALA A 63 8.56 8.88 -2.24
CA ALA A 63 8.84 10.13 -2.94
C ALA A 63 8.76 11.37 -2.01
N VAL A 64 7.86 11.35 -1.02
CA VAL A 64 7.72 12.43 -0.03
C VAL A 64 8.93 12.45 0.90
N LEU A 65 9.29 11.30 1.48
CA LEU A 65 10.42 11.18 2.40
C LEU A 65 11.77 11.53 1.73
N SER A 66 11.97 11.11 0.48
CA SER A 66 13.17 11.51 -0.28
C SER A 66 13.27 13.02 -0.44
N ARG A 67 12.17 13.70 -0.83
CA ARG A 67 12.17 15.16 -0.95
C ARG A 67 12.45 15.87 0.36
N GLU A 68 11.93 15.35 1.48
CA GLU A 68 12.15 15.94 2.80
C GLU A 68 13.57 15.76 3.30
N ARG A 69 14.21 14.63 3.00
CA ARG A 69 15.63 14.42 3.27
C ARG A 69 16.48 15.44 2.49
N LEU A 70 16.24 15.58 1.19
CA LEU A 70 16.94 16.54 0.35
C LEU A 70 16.74 18.01 0.79
N SER A 71 15.58 18.32 1.36
CA SER A 71 15.29 19.66 1.90
C SER A 71 15.80 19.89 3.32
N GLY A 72 16.44 18.91 3.96
CA GLY A 72 16.92 18.98 5.33
C GLY A 72 15.82 18.98 6.39
N LEU A 73 14.59 18.68 6.02
CA LEU A 73 13.44 18.63 6.94
C LEU A 73 13.55 17.46 7.91
N SER A 74 14.21 16.37 7.50
CA SER A 74 14.52 15.20 8.33
C SER A 74 15.32 15.58 9.58
N LEU A 75 16.25 16.53 9.48
CA LEU A 75 17.03 17.03 10.62
C LEU A 75 16.16 17.71 11.69
N ARG A 76 15.09 18.40 11.27
CA ARG A 76 14.15 19.04 12.20
C ARG A 76 13.31 18.03 12.97
N TYR A 77 13.09 16.84 12.43
CA TYR A 77 12.36 15.79 13.15
C TYR A 77 13.16 15.23 14.34
N ARG A 78 14.50 15.31 14.30
CA ARG A 78 15.36 14.87 15.41
C ARG A 78 15.22 15.75 16.66
N THR A 79 14.78 17.00 16.50
CA THR A 79 14.57 17.94 17.63
C THR A 79 13.20 17.77 18.28
N LEU A 80 12.31 16.92 17.75
CA LEU A 80 11.00 16.68 18.33
C LEU A 80 11.09 15.72 19.52
N PRO A 81 10.34 15.97 20.59
CA PRO A 81 10.30 15.09 21.77
C PRO A 81 9.41 13.85 21.53
N VAL A 82 9.60 13.17 20.40
CA VAL A 82 8.84 11.99 19.98
C VAL A 82 9.81 10.90 19.55
N THR A 83 9.53 9.66 19.89
CA THR A 83 10.38 8.54 19.47
C THR A 83 10.34 8.36 17.96
N PRO A 84 11.48 8.09 17.29
CA PRO A 84 11.55 7.91 15.84
C PRO A 84 10.57 6.86 15.29
N GLY A 85 10.39 5.76 16.04
CA GLY A 85 9.44 4.71 15.65
C GLY A 85 7.99 5.19 15.61
N ARG A 86 7.57 5.96 16.63
CA ARG A 86 6.23 6.56 16.67
C ARG A 86 6.02 7.58 15.55
N LEU A 87 7.02 8.42 15.31
CA LEU A 87 6.96 9.40 14.23
C LEU A 87 6.79 8.72 12.85
N LEU A 88 7.55 7.64 12.62
CA LEU A 88 7.44 6.88 11.37
C LEU A 88 6.08 6.18 11.24
N ILE A 89 5.56 5.57 12.32
CA ILE A 89 4.22 4.96 12.32
C ILE A 89 3.15 6.01 11.96
N GLU A 90 3.13 7.14 12.65
CA GLU A 90 2.14 8.21 12.42
C GLU A 90 2.22 8.70 10.98
N ARG A 91 3.41 8.80 10.42
CA ARG A 91 3.62 9.28 9.07
C ARG A 91 3.21 8.27 8.00
N LEU A 92 3.68 7.02 8.10
CA LEU A 92 3.32 5.98 7.12
C LEU A 92 1.85 5.61 7.19
N SER A 93 1.24 5.65 8.38
CA SER A 93 -0.21 5.43 8.52
C SER A 93 -1.02 6.57 7.90
N ALA A 94 -0.58 7.83 8.04
CA ALA A 94 -1.21 8.96 7.35
C ALA A 94 -1.09 8.84 5.82
N SER A 95 0.09 8.49 5.31
CA SER A 95 0.30 8.25 3.89
C SER A 95 -0.58 7.10 3.38
N ALA A 96 -0.61 5.96 4.10
CA ALA A 96 -1.44 4.82 3.73
C ALA A 96 -2.95 5.15 3.75
N ALA A 97 -3.41 6.03 4.66
CA ALA A 97 -4.79 6.49 4.67
C ALA A 97 -5.12 7.38 3.45
N ILE A 98 -4.19 8.25 3.03
CA ILE A 98 -4.33 9.04 1.80
C ILE A 98 -4.36 8.13 0.57
N ASP A 99 -3.49 7.11 0.53
CA ASP A 99 -3.46 6.13 -0.56
C ASP A 99 -4.74 5.29 -0.58
N LEU A 100 -5.28 4.92 0.59
CA LEU A 100 -6.56 4.24 0.70
C LEU A 100 -7.71 5.12 0.18
N LEU A 101 -7.71 6.41 0.51
CA LEU A 101 -8.66 7.37 -0.06
C LEU A 101 -8.52 7.45 -1.59
N GLN A 102 -7.31 7.39 -2.12
CA GLN A 102 -7.03 7.37 -3.56
C GLN A 102 -7.59 6.10 -4.24
N VAL A 103 -7.56 4.94 -3.56
CA VAL A 103 -8.09 3.66 -4.07
C VAL A 103 -9.60 3.54 -3.86
N THR A 104 -10.19 4.29 -2.94
CA THR A 104 -11.62 4.23 -2.60
C THR A 104 -12.56 4.30 -3.81
N PRO A 105 -12.36 5.17 -4.83
CA PRO A 105 -13.22 5.18 -6.02
C PRO A 105 -13.22 3.86 -6.79
N VAL A 106 -12.09 3.16 -6.81
CA VAL A 106 -11.98 1.83 -7.44
C VAL A 106 -12.75 0.79 -6.64
N LEU A 107 -12.61 0.81 -5.30
CA LEU A 107 -13.37 -0.09 -4.43
C LEU A 107 -14.87 0.14 -4.56
N LEU A 108 -15.32 1.39 -4.63
CA LEU A 108 -16.73 1.72 -4.88
C LEU A 108 -17.21 1.23 -6.25
N LEU A 109 -16.40 1.36 -7.30
CA LEU A 109 -16.73 0.83 -8.61
C LEU A 109 -16.92 -0.70 -8.58
N ILE A 110 -16.04 -1.41 -7.88
CA ILE A 110 -16.16 -2.86 -7.68
C ILE A 110 -17.44 -3.19 -6.92
N ALA A 111 -17.75 -2.47 -5.83
CA ALA A 111 -18.95 -2.69 -5.04
C ALA A 111 -20.24 -2.51 -5.85
N LEU A 112 -20.27 -1.52 -6.74
CA LEU A 112 -21.42 -1.27 -7.60
C LEU A 112 -21.62 -2.33 -8.67
N ARG A 113 -20.53 -2.96 -9.14
CA ARG A 113 -20.56 -3.96 -10.19
C ARG A 113 -20.75 -5.40 -9.69
N HIS A 114 -20.25 -5.70 -8.50
CA HIS A 114 -20.26 -7.04 -7.90
C HIS A 114 -20.87 -7.02 -6.48
N PRO A 115 -22.17 -6.68 -6.32
CA PRO A 115 -22.80 -6.53 -5.02
C PRO A 115 -23.03 -7.86 -4.28
N SER A 116 -22.96 -9.01 -4.97
CA SER A 116 -23.23 -10.33 -4.38
C SER A 116 -22.09 -10.88 -3.51
N GLU A 117 -20.87 -10.38 -3.67
CA GLU A 117 -19.67 -10.96 -3.07
C GLU A 117 -19.30 -10.35 -1.70
N PHE A 118 -20.31 -10.12 -0.86
CA PHE A 118 -20.13 -9.45 0.46
C PHE A 118 -19.13 -10.15 1.39
N ALA A 119 -19.01 -11.47 1.31
CA ALA A 119 -18.11 -12.24 2.17
C ALA A 119 -16.62 -11.87 2.01
N TRP A 120 -16.24 -11.37 0.83
CA TRP A 120 -14.86 -11.00 0.52
C TRP A 120 -14.47 -9.56 0.90
N TRP A 121 -15.45 -8.70 1.20
CA TRP A 121 -15.17 -7.28 1.48
C TRP A 121 -14.28 -7.04 2.69
N PRO A 122 -14.48 -7.70 3.84
CA PRO A 122 -13.56 -7.53 4.99
C PRO A 122 -12.12 -7.94 4.64
N ALA A 123 -11.95 -9.04 3.91
CA ALA A 123 -10.64 -9.49 3.45
C ALA A 123 -10.00 -8.48 2.49
N LEU A 124 -10.77 -7.95 1.52
CA LEU A 124 -10.30 -6.95 0.58
C LEU A 124 -9.86 -5.66 1.26
N LEU A 125 -10.63 -5.15 2.21
CA LEU A 125 -10.29 -3.91 2.92
C LEU A 125 -9.04 -4.08 3.79
N LEU A 126 -8.94 -5.18 4.54
CA LEU A 126 -7.77 -5.46 5.39
C LEU A 126 -6.50 -5.70 4.58
N SER A 127 -6.59 -6.52 3.51
CA SER A 127 -5.43 -6.77 2.65
C SER A 127 -5.00 -5.54 1.86
N THR A 128 -5.94 -4.70 1.41
CA THR A 128 -5.62 -3.39 0.80
C THR A 128 -4.87 -2.50 1.77
N ALA A 129 -5.38 -2.33 3.00
CA ALA A 129 -4.71 -1.51 4.02
C ALA A 129 -3.32 -2.05 4.36
N ALA A 130 -3.17 -3.38 4.47
CA ALA A 130 -1.88 -4.03 4.72
C ALA A 130 -0.87 -3.77 3.58
N VAL A 131 -1.29 -3.95 2.32
CA VAL A 131 -0.45 -3.74 1.14
C VAL A 131 -0.04 -2.27 1.02
N LEU A 132 -0.96 -1.32 1.26
CA LEU A 132 -0.65 0.10 1.24
C LEU A 132 0.37 0.47 2.33
N LEU A 133 0.20 -0.03 3.56
CA LEU A 133 1.14 0.26 4.65
C LEU A 133 2.52 -0.36 4.42
N ILE A 134 2.57 -1.62 3.96
CA ILE A 134 3.82 -2.31 3.62
C ILE A 134 4.50 -1.64 2.41
N GLY A 135 3.73 -1.26 1.40
CA GLY A 135 4.22 -0.50 0.27
C GLY A 135 4.87 0.82 0.71
N ASN A 136 4.17 1.60 1.53
CA ASN A 136 4.70 2.84 2.09
C ASN A 136 5.99 2.61 2.91
N LEU A 137 6.09 1.51 3.66
CA LEU A 137 7.31 1.13 4.38
C LEU A 137 8.44 0.77 3.40
N MET A 138 8.16 0.04 2.33
CA MET A 138 9.13 -0.24 1.27
C MET A 138 9.62 1.05 0.60
N GLY A 139 8.72 1.97 0.27
CA GLY A 139 9.07 3.29 -0.25
C GLY A 139 9.94 4.09 0.71
N ALA A 140 9.61 4.06 2.01
CA ALA A 140 10.40 4.71 3.04
C ALA A 140 11.83 4.13 3.14
N LEU A 141 11.97 2.79 3.08
CA LEU A 141 13.26 2.13 3.05
C LEU A 141 14.04 2.46 1.76
N ALA A 142 13.40 2.43 0.60
CA ALA A 142 14.02 2.83 -0.66
C ALA A 142 14.52 4.28 -0.62
N SER A 143 13.80 5.19 0.05
CA SER A 143 14.21 6.58 0.21
C SER A 143 15.50 6.74 1.03
N THR A 144 15.86 5.76 1.88
CA THR A 144 17.13 5.81 2.63
C THR A 144 18.34 5.47 1.78
N LEU A 145 18.14 4.77 0.68
CA LEU A 145 19.19 4.31 -0.24
C LEU A 145 19.35 5.22 -1.46
N SER A 146 18.45 6.19 -1.64
CA SER A 146 18.36 7.00 -2.86
C SER A 146 18.81 8.44 -2.62
N GLU A 147 19.45 9.01 -3.64
CA GLU A 147 19.87 10.41 -3.69
C GLU A 147 18.83 11.30 -4.41
N SER A 148 17.83 10.70 -5.06
CA SER A 148 16.78 11.42 -5.78
C SER A 148 15.43 10.71 -5.71
N PRO A 149 14.30 11.43 -5.86
CA PRO A 149 12.98 10.80 -5.93
C PRO A 149 12.82 9.82 -7.10
N GLY A 150 13.57 9.99 -8.19
CA GLY A 150 13.59 9.07 -9.34
C GLY A 150 14.23 7.73 -8.99
N GLU A 151 15.32 7.74 -8.23
CA GLU A 151 15.97 6.52 -7.74
C GLU A 151 15.09 5.74 -6.76
N VAL A 152 14.31 6.43 -5.93
CA VAL A 152 13.32 5.76 -5.06
C VAL A 152 12.38 4.90 -5.90
N MET A 153 11.85 5.46 -6.99
CA MET A 153 10.97 4.71 -7.89
C MET A 153 11.67 3.49 -8.47
N LEU A 154 12.92 3.63 -8.90
CA LEU A 154 13.69 2.51 -9.45
C LEU A 154 13.88 1.40 -8.42
N TYR A 155 14.33 1.72 -7.20
CA TYR A 155 14.54 0.73 -6.14
C TYR A 155 13.23 0.05 -5.72
N VAL A 156 12.14 0.83 -5.66
CA VAL A 156 10.80 0.28 -5.39
C VAL A 156 10.40 -0.72 -6.46
N PHE A 157 10.55 -0.40 -7.75
CA PHE A 157 10.19 -1.33 -8.83
C PHE A 157 11.06 -2.58 -8.86
N ILE A 158 12.37 -2.44 -8.63
CA ILE A 158 13.29 -3.58 -8.55
C ILE A 158 12.90 -4.54 -7.42
N ALA A 159 12.43 -4.02 -6.28
CA ALA A 159 11.98 -4.85 -5.17
C ALA A 159 10.55 -5.38 -5.35
N LEU A 160 9.64 -4.55 -5.86
CA LEU A 160 8.21 -4.86 -5.95
C LEU A 160 7.90 -5.96 -6.98
N LEU A 161 8.53 -5.92 -8.15
CA LEU A 161 8.25 -6.89 -9.22
C LEU A 161 8.55 -8.33 -8.82
N PRO A 162 9.73 -8.67 -8.24
CA PRO A 162 9.98 -10.01 -7.72
C PRO A 162 9.01 -10.42 -6.60
N LEU A 163 8.64 -9.49 -5.70
CA LEU A 163 7.69 -9.79 -4.62
C LEU A 163 6.28 -10.10 -5.15
N LEU A 164 5.81 -9.36 -6.16
CA LEU A 164 4.54 -9.65 -6.82
C LEU A 164 4.59 -11.00 -7.53
N TYR A 165 5.70 -11.33 -8.20
CA TYR A 165 5.89 -12.64 -8.81
C TYR A 165 5.85 -13.76 -7.77
N LEU A 166 6.64 -13.67 -6.70
CA LEU A 166 6.69 -14.66 -5.62
C LEU A 166 5.37 -14.75 -4.84
N SER A 167 4.53 -13.73 -4.90
CA SER A 167 3.17 -13.77 -4.31
C SER A 167 2.17 -14.57 -5.14
N GLY A 168 2.56 -15.06 -6.32
CA GLY A 168 1.66 -15.80 -7.22
C GLY A 168 0.61 -14.93 -7.92
N VAL A 169 0.82 -13.60 -7.94
CA VAL A 169 -0.10 -12.64 -8.56
C VAL A 169 -0.21 -12.87 -10.08
N PHE A 170 0.92 -13.14 -10.75
CA PHE A 170 0.95 -13.34 -12.21
C PHE A 170 0.58 -14.75 -12.64
N THR A 171 1.00 -15.75 -11.85
CA THR A 171 0.77 -17.16 -12.15
C THR A 171 0.56 -17.94 -10.85
N PRO A 172 -0.52 -18.72 -10.73
CA PRO A 172 -0.72 -19.57 -9.57
C PRO A 172 0.38 -20.64 -9.51
N PHE A 173 0.93 -20.86 -8.32
CA PHE A 173 1.96 -21.88 -8.12
C PHE A 173 1.34 -23.26 -7.87
N ALA A 174 1.79 -24.27 -8.63
CA ALA A 174 1.46 -25.68 -8.38
C ALA A 174 2.41 -26.32 -7.36
N GLN A 175 3.62 -25.77 -7.18
CA GLN A 175 4.63 -26.32 -6.28
C GLN A 175 4.34 -25.91 -4.82
N PRO A 176 4.32 -26.87 -3.85
CA PRO A 176 3.97 -26.58 -2.46
C PRO A 176 4.91 -25.58 -1.78
N VAL A 177 6.20 -25.60 -2.12
CA VAL A 177 7.19 -24.65 -1.56
C VAL A 177 6.88 -23.21 -1.99
N LEU A 178 6.60 -22.98 -3.27
CA LEU A 178 6.25 -21.65 -3.77
C LEU A 178 4.89 -21.18 -3.25
N LEU A 179 3.96 -22.09 -3.02
CA LEU A 179 2.70 -21.79 -2.35
C LEU A 179 2.93 -21.27 -0.92
N VAL A 180 3.79 -21.90 -0.14
CA VAL A 180 4.15 -21.42 1.20
C VAL A 180 4.82 -20.04 1.12
N VAL A 181 5.75 -19.83 0.20
CA VAL A 181 6.41 -18.54 0.01
C VAL A 181 5.39 -17.46 -0.36
N SER A 182 4.44 -17.74 -1.26
CA SER A 182 3.41 -16.77 -1.63
C SER A 182 2.54 -16.35 -0.42
N ARG A 183 2.26 -17.27 0.51
CA ARG A 183 1.50 -16.97 1.75
C ARG A 183 2.28 -16.14 2.76
N LEU A 184 3.58 -16.01 2.63
CA LEU A 184 4.41 -15.11 3.43
C LEU A 184 4.45 -13.67 2.88
N LEU A 185 3.71 -13.38 1.82
CA LEU A 185 3.69 -12.09 1.17
C LEU A 185 2.27 -11.47 1.17
N PRO A 186 2.11 -10.19 1.49
CA PRO A 186 0.81 -9.55 1.62
C PRO A 186 0.05 -9.43 0.30
N PHE A 187 0.77 -9.39 -0.82
CA PHE A 187 0.19 -9.21 -2.15
C PHE A 187 -0.66 -10.41 -2.59
N SER A 188 -0.36 -11.62 -2.11
CA SER A 188 -1.17 -12.81 -2.37
C SER A 188 -2.58 -12.69 -1.79
N TYR A 189 -2.70 -12.16 -0.56
CA TYR A 189 -4.00 -11.99 0.10
C TYR A 189 -4.84 -10.91 -0.57
N LEU A 190 -4.20 -9.81 -1.02
CA LEU A 190 -4.89 -8.79 -1.79
C LEU A 190 -5.39 -9.33 -3.14
N HIS A 191 -4.53 -10.08 -3.85
CA HIS A 191 -4.89 -10.69 -5.13
C HIS A 191 -6.06 -11.67 -5.00
N GLU A 192 -6.01 -12.59 -4.04
CA GLU A 192 -7.07 -13.56 -3.77
C GLU A 192 -8.39 -12.86 -3.35
N SER A 193 -8.30 -11.80 -2.53
CA SER A 193 -9.47 -11.02 -2.14
C SER A 193 -10.10 -10.28 -3.32
N LEU A 194 -9.28 -9.68 -4.19
CA LEU A 194 -9.76 -9.04 -5.43
C LEU A 194 -10.39 -10.07 -6.37
N LEU A 195 -9.75 -11.24 -6.52
CA LEU A 195 -10.27 -12.31 -7.34
C LEU A 195 -11.64 -12.79 -6.83
N GLY A 196 -11.79 -12.95 -5.50
CA GLY A 196 -13.06 -13.34 -4.88
C GLY A 196 -14.16 -12.31 -5.08
N VAL A 197 -13.88 -11.01 -4.86
CA VAL A 197 -14.89 -9.93 -5.04
C VAL A 197 -15.28 -9.77 -6.52
N LEU A 198 -14.36 -10.03 -7.46
CA LEU A 198 -14.63 -9.94 -8.91
C LEU A 198 -15.35 -11.19 -9.48
N GLY A 199 -15.74 -12.15 -8.63
CA GLY A 199 -16.45 -13.37 -9.04
C GLY A 199 -15.55 -14.40 -9.71
N GLY A 200 -14.24 -14.38 -9.45
CA GLY A 200 -13.30 -15.39 -9.89
C GLY A 200 -13.25 -16.60 -8.96
N HIS A 201 -12.22 -17.43 -9.11
CA HIS A 201 -12.00 -18.65 -8.29
C HIS A 201 -10.73 -18.47 -7.42
N PRO A 202 -10.85 -17.86 -6.24
CA PRO A 202 -9.73 -17.74 -5.32
C PRO A 202 -9.35 -19.09 -4.71
N ASN A 203 -8.06 -19.26 -4.38
CA ASN A 203 -7.56 -20.45 -3.71
C ASN A 203 -7.67 -20.38 -2.18
N LEU A 204 -8.05 -19.22 -1.64
CA LEU A 204 -8.28 -18.98 -0.22
C LEU A 204 -9.76 -18.89 0.09
N MET A 205 -10.10 -19.20 1.33
CA MET A 205 -11.40 -18.85 1.89
C MET A 205 -11.40 -17.37 2.33
N PRO A 206 -12.56 -16.68 2.33
CA PRO A 206 -12.63 -15.26 2.74
C PRO A 206 -12.03 -14.98 4.12
N TRP A 207 -12.26 -15.86 5.09
CA TRP A 207 -11.74 -15.73 6.45
C TRP A 207 -10.21 -15.92 6.53
N GLU A 208 -9.61 -16.78 5.69
CA GLU A 208 -8.16 -16.97 5.62
C GLU A 208 -7.50 -15.71 5.05
N ALA A 209 -8.07 -15.14 3.99
CA ALA A 209 -7.59 -13.90 3.40
C ALA A 209 -7.73 -12.72 4.39
N MET A 210 -8.82 -12.68 5.16
CA MET A 210 -9.04 -11.68 6.21
C MET A 210 -7.99 -11.79 7.33
N LEU A 211 -7.74 -13.00 7.85
CA LEU A 211 -6.74 -13.23 8.91
C LEU A 211 -5.33 -12.92 8.41
N GLY A 212 -4.99 -13.29 7.17
CA GLY A 212 -3.72 -12.95 6.55
C GLY A 212 -3.54 -11.44 6.41
N GLY A 213 -4.53 -10.75 5.86
CA GLY A 213 -4.52 -9.29 5.74
C GLY A 213 -4.36 -8.59 7.09
N PHE A 214 -5.09 -9.02 8.12
CA PHE A 214 -4.97 -8.50 9.48
C PHE A 214 -3.58 -8.77 10.08
N GLY A 215 -3.06 -10.01 9.94
CA GLY A 215 -1.73 -10.38 10.43
C GLY A 215 -0.62 -9.50 9.81
N PHE A 216 -0.70 -9.27 8.50
CA PHE A 216 0.23 -8.38 7.80
C PHE A 216 0.09 -6.93 8.23
N LEU A 217 -1.12 -6.44 8.48
CA LEU A 217 -1.34 -5.07 8.95
C LEU A 217 -0.68 -4.87 10.32
N VAL A 218 -0.91 -5.78 11.26
CA VAL A 218 -0.28 -5.74 12.60
C VAL A 218 1.23 -5.89 12.51
N GLY A 219 1.71 -6.82 11.68
CA GLY A 219 3.14 -7.01 11.43
C GLY A 219 3.81 -5.77 10.85
N ALA A 220 3.16 -5.11 9.89
CA ALA A 220 3.66 -3.87 9.28
C ALA A 220 3.77 -2.73 10.29
N VAL A 221 2.78 -2.54 11.18
CA VAL A 221 2.85 -1.54 12.24
C VAL A 221 4.01 -1.84 13.19
N GLY A 222 4.16 -3.09 13.63
CA GLY A 222 5.26 -3.51 14.50
C GLY A 222 6.64 -3.32 13.86
N LEU A 223 6.78 -3.68 12.58
CA LEU A 223 8.01 -3.52 11.83
C LEU A 223 8.36 -2.04 11.62
N THR A 224 7.36 -1.21 11.28
CA THR A 224 7.53 0.25 11.13
C THR A 224 8.07 0.87 12.42
N GLY A 225 7.52 0.47 13.59
CA GLY A 225 7.99 0.95 14.88
C GLY A 225 9.47 0.60 15.17
N ARG A 226 9.89 -0.61 14.80
CA ARG A 226 11.28 -1.07 14.97
C ARG A 226 12.26 -0.40 14.01
N LEU A 227 11.83 -0.18 12.76
CA LEU A 227 12.66 0.41 11.73
C LEU A 227 12.74 1.95 11.82
N GLY A 228 11.90 2.58 12.64
CA GLY A 228 11.84 4.04 12.75
C GLY A 228 13.18 4.70 13.01
N ARG A 229 14.02 4.10 13.90
CA ARG A 229 15.39 4.59 14.14
C ARG A 229 16.23 4.54 12.88
N ARG A 230 16.23 3.40 12.16
CA ARG A 230 17.05 3.21 10.97
C ARG A 230 16.64 4.14 9.83
N VAL A 231 15.33 4.37 9.64
CA VAL A 231 14.80 5.20 8.55
C VAL A 231 15.01 6.70 8.82
N LEU A 232 14.93 7.14 10.07
CA LEU A 232 15.00 8.56 10.42
C LEU A 232 16.38 9.00 10.94
N GLU A 233 17.25 8.07 11.34
CA GLU A 233 18.60 8.35 11.91
C GLU A 233 19.75 8.08 10.92
N LEU A 234 19.47 7.52 9.73
CA LEU A 234 20.50 7.33 8.70
C LEU A 234 20.90 8.68 8.11
N ASP A 235 21.94 9.26 8.66
CA ASP A 235 22.93 10.18 8.08
C ASP A 235 24.25 10.01 8.82
#